data_e5e19a029cd6d0bb6e62aa7692506b47
#
_entry.id   e5e19a029cd6d0bb6e62aa7692506b47
#
_cell.length_a   1.000
_cell.length_b   1.000
_cell.length_c   1.000
_cell.angle_alpha   90.00
_cell.angle_beta   90.00
_cell.angle_gamma   90.00
#
_symmetry.space_group_name_H-M   'P 1'
#
loop_
_entity.id
_entity.type
_entity.pdbx_description
1 polymer ?
#
loop_
_entity_poly.entity_id
_entity_poly.type
_entity_poly.pdbx_seq_one_letter_code
_entity_poly.pdbx_strand_id
1 'polypeptide(L)'
;LTERTAGAVSRKRFAEICNRMLASGIIWREHSRPEQALYDDASMVEELLREWFDVLGFSLVHDVDANLFRLYPPGDGPEDEEGVKRLRARLSRDVVAAALGLRFLYTEALTGKRELVNQELAISLEELSQTLVSLVGMTLPSSMAERGQLLRELRKLRLIRFKDADGRGQMDADAAGQLGRV
;
A
#
# COMPACT_ATOMS: atom_id res chain seq x y z
N LEU A 1 -6.91 28.57 -4.01
CA LEU A 1 -6.20 27.50 -3.28
C LEU A 1 -5.44 28.07 -2.07
N THR A 2 -4.64 29.11 -2.25
CA THR A 2 -3.79 29.67 -1.18
C THR A 2 -4.60 30.23 0.00
N GLU A 3 -5.78 30.79 -0.25
CA GLU A 3 -6.71 31.25 0.81
C GLU A 3 -7.41 30.09 1.53
N ARG A 4 -7.69 28.98 0.83
CA ARG A 4 -8.41 27.83 1.41
C ARG A 4 -7.51 26.88 2.21
N THR A 5 -6.19 26.84 1.93
CA THR A 5 -5.24 26.11 2.78
C THR A 5 -4.97 26.84 4.10
N ALA A 6 -5.50 28.08 4.28
CA ALA A 6 -5.34 28.92 5.47
C ALA A 6 -3.90 29.02 6.00
N GLY A 7 -2.90 28.81 5.12
CA GLY A 7 -1.49 28.75 5.49
C GLY A 7 -1.02 27.44 6.14
N ALA A 8 -1.92 26.47 6.36
CA ALA A 8 -1.57 25.20 6.99
C ALA A 8 -0.58 24.40 6.14
N VAL A 9 -0.78 24.39 4.80
CA VAL A 9 0.07 23.65 3.86
C VAL A 9 0.37 24.52 2.65
N SER A 10 1.65 24.57 2.21
CA SER A 10 2.04 25.31 1.00
C SER A 10 1.44 24.66 -0.26
N ARG A 11 1.22 25.48 -1.32
CA ARG A 11 0.75 24.97 -2.62
C ARG A 11 1.63 23.84 -3.17
N LYS A 12 2.95 23.94 -3.00
CA LYS A 12 3.89 22.89 -3.41
C LYS A 12 3.64 21.60 -2.65
N ARG A 13 3.44 21.71 -1.34
CA ARG A 13 3.19 20.54 -0.48
C ARG A 13 1.83 19.90 -0.78
N PHE A 14 0.80 20.71 -1.00
CA PHE A 14 -0.50 20.21 -1.44
C PHE A 14 -0.40 19.41 -2.76
N ALA A 15 0.33 19.97 -3.76
CA ALA A 15 0.58 19.26 -5.01
C ALA A 15 1.36 17.96 -4.83
N GLU A 16 2.32 17.92 -3.90
CA GLU A 16 3.07 16.71 -3.56
C GLU A 16 2.16 15.63 -2.98
N ILE A 17 1.26 15.99 -2.06
CA ILE A 17 0.24 15.09 -1.50
C ILE A 17 -0.65 14.54 -2.62
N CYS A 18 -1.23 15.41 -3.45
CA CYS A 18 -2.08 14.99 -4.58
C CYS A 18 -1.34 14.04 -5.54
N ASN A 19 -0.11 14.38 -5.91
CA ASN A 19 0.70 13.54 -6.79
C ASN A 19 1.00 12.17 -6.17
N ARG A 20 1.29 12.13 -4.87
CA ARG A 20 1.50 10.86 -4.16
C ARG A 20 0.23 10.01 -4.17
N MET A 21 -0.93 10.62 -3.88
CA MET A 21 -2.23 9.92 -3.91
C MET A 21 -2.53 9.36 -5.30
N LEU A 22 -2.36 10.15 -6.35
CA LEU A 22 -2.58 9.70 -7.73
C LEU A 22 -1.59 8.60 -8.17
N ALA A 23 -0.36 8.64 -7.70
CA ALA A 23 0.67 7.67 -8.06
C ALA A 23 0.55 6.33 -7.34
N SER A 24 0.15 6.30 -6.07
CA SER A 24 0.13 5.10 -5.24
C SER A 24 -1.25 4.70 -4.73
N GLY A 25 -2.24 5.59 -4.82
CA GLY A 25 -3.59 5.36 -4.27
C GLY A 25 -3.67 5.42 -2.76
N ILE A 26 -2.54 5.57 -2.06
CA ILE A 26 -2.48 5.50 -0.59
C ILE A 26 -1.33 6.34 -0.04
N ILE A 27 -1.58 7.01 1.09
CA ILE A 27 -0.56 7.56 1.98
C ILE A 27 -0.73 6.85 3.32
N TRP A 28 0.29 6.13 3.77
CA TRP A 28 0.26 5.39 5.02
C TRP A 28 1.35 5.91 5.97
N ARG A 29 0.92 6.45 7.10
CA ARG A 29 1.77 7.13 8.09
C ARG A 29 2.96 6.28 8.54
N GLU A 30 2.72 5.00 8.79
CA GLU A 30 3.70 4.07 9.34
C GLU A 30 4.73 3.56 8.30
N HIS A 31 4.52 3.88 7.01
CA HIS A 31 5.34 3.31 5.95
C HIS A 31 6.79 3.82 5.96
N SER A 32 6.97 5.12 6.19
CA SER A 32 8.29 5.77 6.25
C SER A 32 8.18 7.18 6.82
N ARG A 33 9.32 7.76 7.27
CA ARG A 33 9.33 9.15 7.75
C ARG A 33 8.80 10.17 6.72
N PRO A 34 9.13 10.10 5.42
CA PRO A 34 8.51 10.99 4.43
C PRO A 34 7.00 10.80 4.31
N GLU A 35 6.49 9.57 4.38
CA GLU A 35 5.05 9.29 4.35
C GLU A 35 4.35 9.80 5.61
N GLN A 36 4.98 9.70 6.77
CA GLN A 36 4.46 10.28 8.02
C GLN A 36 4.23 11.78 7.86
N ALA A 37 5.22 12.51 7.36
CA ALA A 37 5.08 13.95 7.14
C ALA A 37 4.00 14.28 6.10
N LEU A 38 3.85 13.45 5.04
CA LEU A 38 2.77 13.62 4.06
C LEU A 38 1.39 13.37 4.66
N TYR A 39 1.26 12.34 5.50
CA TYR A 39 0.01 12.03 6.19
C TYR A 39 -0.39 13.15 7.16
N ASP A 40 0.55 13.61 7.99
CA ASP A 40 0.30 14.66 8.97
C ASP A 40 -0.14 15.97 8.27
N ASP A 41 0.51 16.35 7.15
CA ASP A 41 0.13 17.50 6.34
C ASP A 41 -1.21 17.29 5.59
N ALA A 42 -1.49 16.08 5.09
CA ALA A 42 -2.75 15.74 4.44
C ALA A 42 -3.94 15.85 5.41
N SER A 43 -3.74 15.43 6.67
CA SER A 43 -4.77 15.52 7.71
C SER A 43 -5.16 16.95 8.02
N MET A 44 -4.23 17.92 7.92
CA MET A 44 -4.52 19.34 8.10
C MET A 44 -5.40 19.95 7.00
N VAL A 45 -5.43 19.34 5.82
CA VAL A 45 -6.14 19.84 4.64
C VAL A 45 -7.08 18.79 4.04
N GLU A 46 -7.54 17.85 4.86
CA GLU A 46 -8.37 16.70 4.43
C GLU A 46 -9.60 17.12 3.63
N GLU A 47 -10.38 18.09 4.14
CA GLU A 47 -11.60 18.54 3.45
C GLU A 47 -11.31 19.11 2.06
N LEU A 48 -10.22 19.89 1.94
CA LEU A 48 -9.79 20.43 0.66
C LEU A 48 -9.31 19.34 -0.30
N LEU A 49 -8.62 18.31 0.20
CA LEU A 49 -8.22 17.16 -0.59
C LEU A 49 -9.45 16.38 -1.07
N ARG A 50 -10.43 16.17 -0.19
CA ARG A 50 -11.67 15.49 -0.52
C ARG A 50 -12.42 16.21 -1.63
N GLU A 51 -12.64 17.51 -1.49
CA GLU A 51 -13.28 18.33 -2.53
C GLU A 51 -12.50 18.30 -3.86
N TRP A 52 -11.17 18.38 -3.78
CA TRP A 52 -10.32 18.36 -4.98
C TRP A 52 -10.42 17.05 -5.74
N PHE A 53 -10.39 15.92 -5.04
CA PHE A 53 -10.49 14.60 -5.64
C PHE A 53 -11.92 14.28 -6.11
N ASP A 54 -12.94 14.77 -5.41
CA ASP A 54 -14.35 14.61 -5.79
C ASP A 54 -14.63 15.26 -7.15
N VAL A 55 -14.11 16.46 -7.41
CA VAL A 55 -14.20 17.10 -8.75
C VAL A 55 -13.64 16.22 -9.87
N LEU A 56 -12.67 15.35 -9.58
CA LEU A 56 -12.09 14.40 -10.53
C LEU A 56 -12.82 13.05 -10.53
N GLY A 57 -13.85 12.90 -9.72
CA GLY A 57 -14.62 11.66 -9.56
C GLY A 57 -13.92 10.59 -8.71
N PHE A 58 -12.87 10.95 -7.96
CA PHE A 58 -12.21 10.05 -7.00
C PHE A 58 -12.85 10.17 -5.63
N SER A 59 -12.92 9.06 -4.91
CA SER A 59 -13.35 9.02 -3.51
C SER A 59 -12.14 8.93 -2.59
N LEU A 60 -11.98 9.91 -1.69
CA LEU A 60 -10.92 9.92 -0.67
C LEU A 60 -11.48 9.41 0.66
N VAL A 61 -10.89 8.33 1.16
CA VAL A 61 -11.20 7.76 2.47
C VAL A 61 -10.02 7.98 3.41
N HIS A 62 -10.31 8.51 4.60
CA HIS A 62 -9.36 8.62 5.70
C HIS A 62 -9.70 7.57 6.76
N ASP A 63 -8.83 6.59 6.92
CA ASP A 63 -8.90 5.61 8.01
C ASP A 63 -7.97 6.07 9.13
N VAL A 64 -8.57 6.66 10.16
CA VAL A 64 -7.85 7.23 11.30
C VAL A 64 -7.23 6.14 12.16
N ASP A 65 -7.89 5.00 12.31
CA ASP A 65 -7.41 3.88 13.12
C ASP A 65 -6.18 3.20 12.49
N ALA A 66 -6.20 3.07 11.17
CA ALA A 66 -5.07 2.54 10.41
C ALA A 66 -4.02 3.60 10.03
N ASN A 67 -4.22 4.88 10.39
CA ASN A 67 -3.34 5.99 10.05
C ASN A 67 -3.06 6.10 8.54
N LEU A 68 -4.09 5.98 7.69
CA LEU A 68 -3.93 6.04 6.25
C LEU A 68 -5.02 6.84 5.53
N PHE A 69 -4.61 7.46 4.43
CA PHE A 69 -5.52 7.96 3.40
C PHE A 69 -5.52 7.00 2.23
N ARG A 70 -6.69 6.72 1.69
CA ARG A 70 -6.87 5.89 0.49
C ARG A 70 -7.71 6.62 -0.55
N LEU A 71 -7.21 6.62 -1.79
CA LEU A 71 -7.87 7.20 -2.94
C LEU A 71 -8.45 6.09 -3.82
N TYR A 72 -9.76 6.10 -3.97
CA TYR A 72 -10.48 5.18 -4.87
C TYR A 72 -10.73 5.88 -6.20
N PRO A 73 -10.36 5.26 -7.32
CA PRO A 73 -10.66 5.80 -8.63
C PRO A 73 -12.16 5.75 -8.93
N PRO A 74 -12.66 6.54 -9.91
CA PRO A 74 -14.04 6.49 -10.34
C PRO A 74 -14.49 5.05 -10.69
N GLY A 75 -15.64 4.65 -10.19
CA GLY A 75 -16.22 3.32 -10.39
C GLY A 75 -15.68 2.20 -9.50
N ASP A 76 -14.82 2.49 -8.54
CA ASP A 76 -14.30 1.54 -7.54
C ASP A 76 -14.69 1.88 -6.09
N GLY A 77 -15.44 2.98 -5.90
CA GLY A 77 -16.02 3.34 -4.60
C GLY A 77 -17.21 2.45 -4.22
N PRO A 78 -17.53 2.33 -2.92
CA PRO A 78 -18.65 1.50 -2.44
C PRO A 78 -20.02 2.00 -2.91
N GLU A 79 -20.12 3.25 -3.36
CA GLU A 79 -21.37 3.91 -3.80
C GLU A 79 -21.38 4.22 -5.31
N ASP A 80 -20.37 3.74 -6.07
CA ASP A 80 -20.25 4.06 -7.51
C ASP A 80 -21.28 3.33 -8.35
N GLU A 81 -21.92 4.09 -9.27
CA GLU A 81 -22.89 3.57 -10.21
C GLU A 81 -22.26 2.64 -11.27
N GLU A 82 -23.04 1.67 -11.72
CA GLU A 82 -22.67 0.82 -12.86
C GLU A 82 -22.45 1.65 -14.12
N GLY A 83 -21.31 1.46 -14.78
CA GLY A 83 -21.02 2.06 -16.09
C GLY A 83 -19.87 3.06 -16.12
N VAL A 84 -19.34 3.49 -14.96
CA VAL A 84 -18.15 4.35 -14.94
C VAL A 84 -16.93 3.54 -15.40
N LYS A 85 -16.15 4.12 -16.32
CA LYS A 85 -14.92 3.49 -16.82
C LYS A 85 -13.87 3.45 -15.70
N ARG A 86 -13.59 2.26 -15.19
CA ARG A 86 -12.65 2.06 -14.10
C ARG A 86 -11.21 2.24 -14.55
N LEU A 87 -10.44 2.98 -13.75
CA LEU A 87 -8.99 3.06 -13.90
C LEU A 87 -8.37 1.80 -13.31
N ARG A 88 -7.99 0.83 -14.16
CA ARG A 88 -7.43 -0.45 -13.75
C ARG A 88 -6.02 -0.62 -14.24
N ALA A 89 -5.12 -1.05 -13.36
CA ALA A 89 -3.82 -1.57 -13.73
C ALA A 89 -3.92 -3.10 -13.93
N ARG A 90 -3.25 -3.63 -14.97
CA ARG A 90 -3.07 -5.07 -15.10
C ARG A 90 -1.90 -5.51 -14.24
N LEU A 91 -2.19 -6.35 -13.26
CA LEU A 91 -1.17 -7.00 -12.45
C LEU A 91 -0.76 -8.33 -13.09
N SER A 92 0.50 -8.72 -12.91
CA SER A 92 0.95 -10.04 -13.34
C SER A 92 0.28 -11.13 -12.50
N ARG A 93 0.20 -12.34 -13.07
CA ARG A 93 -0.37 -13.50 -12.36
C ARG A 93 0.33 -13.77 -11.03
N ASP A 94 1.65 -13.61 -11.00
CA ASP A 94 2.45 -13.87 -9.80
C ASP A 94 2.19 -12.82 -8.70
N VAL A 95 2.01 -11.56 -9.08
CA VAL A 95 1.64 -10.48 -8.14
C VAL A 95 0.26 -10.73 -7.55
N VAL A 96 -0.73 -11.12 -8.37
CA VAL A 96 -2.08 -11.43 -7.88
C VAL A 96 -2.05 -12.64 -6.94
N ALA A 97 -1.36 -13.71 -7.32
CA ALA A 97 -1.23 -14.90 -6.48
C ALA A 97 -0.56 -14.56 -5.15
N ALA A 98 0.57 -13.82 -5.18
CA ALA A 98 1.26 -13.41 -3.97
C ALA A 98 0.40 -12.52 -3.06
N ALA A 99 -0.35 -11.58 -3.64
CA ALA A 99 -1.28 -10.74 -2.87
C ALA A 99 -2.38 -11.56 -2.19
N LEU A 100 -2.92 -12.58 -2.86
CA LEU A 100 -3.89 -13.51 -2.27
C LEU A 100 -3.28 -14.34 -1.13
N GLY A 101 -2.06 -14.85 -1.31
CA GLY A 101 -1.32 -15.57 -0.27
C GLY A 101 -1.06 -14.69 0.97
N LEU A 102 -0.61 -13.45 0.76
CA LEU A 102 -0.42 -12.47 1.82
C LEU A 102 -1.74 -12.17 2.57
N ARG A 103 -2.82 -11.95 1.81
CA ARG A 103 -4.15 -11.71 2.39
C ARG A 103 -4.63 -12.89 3.24
N PHE A 104 -4.42 -14.11 2.77
CA PHE A 104 -4.78 -15.31 3.51
C PHE A 104 -4.02 -15.39 4.84
N LEU A 105 -2.68 -15.25 4.80
CA LEU A 105 -1.82 -15.28 5.99
C LEU A 105 -2.21 -14.20 7.01
N TYR A 106 -2.49 -12.99 6.53
CA TYR A 106 -2.93 -11.89 7.37
C TYR A 106 -4.31 -12.16 8.00
N THR A 107 -5.24 -12.76 7.24
CA THR A 107 -6.56 -13.15 7.77
C THR A 107 -6.43 -14.23 8.85
N GLU A 108 -5.51 -15.19 8.70
CA GLU A 108 -5.22 -16.16 9.75
C GLU A 108 -4.68 -15.49 11.02
N ALA A 109 -3.84 -14.46 10.88
CA ALA A 109 -3.35 -13.71 12.02
C ALA A 109 -4.48 -12.93 12.73
N LEU A 110 -5.37 -12.29 11.98
CA LEU A 110 -6.54 -11.61 12.55
C LEU A 110 -7.48 -12.56 13.31
N THR A 111 -7.54 -13.84 12.94
CA THR A 111 -8.32 -14.86 13.65
C THR A 111 -7.58 -15.48 14.84
N GLY A 112 -6.44 -14.92 15.25
CA GLY A 112 -5.65 -15.35 16.41
C GLY A 112 -4.78 -16.59 16.18
N LYS A 113 -4.63 -17.06 14.95
CA LYS A 113 -3.75 -18.19 14.62
C LYS A 113 -2.26 -17.80 14.57
N ARG A 114 -1.97 -16.50 14.52
CA ARG A 114 -0.62 -15.94 14.41
C ARG A 114 -0.52 -14.64 15.20
N GLU A 115 0.68 -14.30 15.63
CA GLU A 115 0.96 -13.06 16.33
C GLU A 115 1.09 -11.89 15.36
N LEU A 116 0.35 -10.81 15.64
CA LEU A 116 0.50 -9.51 15.00
C LEU A 116 1.31 -8.59 15.91
N VAL A 117 2.33 -7.95 15.37
CA VAL A 117 3.09 -6.92 16.09
C VAL A 117 2.81 -5.57 15.43
N ASN A 118 2.18 -4.65 16.15
CA ASN A 118 1.74 -3.35 15.63
C ASN A 118 0.88 -3.48 14.36
N GLN A 119 -0.08 -4.41 14.37
CA GLN A 119 -0.94 -4.73 13.22
C GLN A 119 -0.19 -5.24 11.97
N GLU A 120 1.06 -5.66 12.12
CA GLU A 120 1.86 -6.24 11.04
C GLU A 120 2.14 -7.71 11.30
N LEU A 121 2.09 -8.50 10.23
CA LEU A 121 2.48 -9.89 10.23
C LEU A 121 3.89 -10.05 9.64
N ALA A 122 4.81 -10.62 10.43
CA ALA A 122 6.12 -11.01 9.91
C ALA A 122 6.02 -12.38 9.24
N ILE A 123 6.40 -12.47 7.97
CA ILE A 123 6.41 -13.72 7.20
C ILE A 123 7.74 -13.91 6.48
N SER A 124 8.11 -15.16 6.22
CA SER A 124 9.24 -15.52 5.38
C SER A 124 8.82 -15.77 3.92
N LEU A 125 9.78 -15.70 3.00
CA LEU A 125 9.54 -16.08 1.60
C LEU A 125 9.15 -17.56 1.45
N GLU A 126 9.71 -18.41 2.29
CA GLU A 126 9.42 -19.82 2.30
C GLU A 126 7.96 -20.08 2.71
N GLU A 127 7.50 -19.39 3.74
CA GLU A 127 6.12 -19.48 4.20
C GLU A 127 5.13 -18.97 3.15
N LEU A 128 5.43 -17.84 2.49
CA LEU A 128 4.63 -17.38 1.37
C LEU A 128 4.62 -18.42 0.23
N SER A 129 5.76 -19.02 -0.09
CA SER A 129 5.86 -20.05 -1.13
C SER A 129 5.00 -21.27 -0.81
N GLN A 130 5.05 -21.78 0.41
CA GLN A 130 4.23 -22.91 0.86
C GLN A 130 2.74 -22.57 0.80
N THR A 131 2.38 -21.35 1.22
CA THR A 131 1.00 -20.86 1.16
C THR A 131 0.49 -20.80 -0.27
N LEU A 132 1.29 -20.30 -1.22
CA LEU A 132 0.92 -20.24 -2.64
C LEU A 132 0.69 -21.62 -3.25
N VAL A 133 1.55 -22.58 -2.92
CA VAL A 133 1.36 -23.98 -3.37
C VAL A 133 0.05 -24.55 -2.84
N SER A 134 -0.23 -24.32 -1.55
CA SER A 134 -1.42 -24.85 -0.89
C SER A 134 -2.72 -24.21 -1.37
N LEU A 135 -2.73 -22.88 -1.58
CA LEU A 135 -3.95 -22.14 -1.92
C LEU A 135 -4.28 -22.16 -3.40
N VAL A 136 -3.28 -21.95 -4.25
CA VAL A 136 -3.48 -21.69 -5.68
C VAL A 136 -2.68 -22.62 -6.59
N GLY A 137 -1.94 -23.57 -6.02
CA GLY A 137 -1.10 -24.52 -6.79
C GLY A 137 0.04 -23.83 -7.55
N MET A 138 0.49 -22.67 -7.09
CA MET A 138 1.56 -21.89 -7.73
C MET A 138 2.81 -21.86 -6.87
N THR A 139 3.98 -21.81 -7.52
CA THR A 139 5.26 -21.60 -6.87
C THR A 139 5.72 -20.16 -7.10
N LEU A 140 6.54 -19.62 -6.18
CA LEU A 140 7.25 -18.40 -6.45
C LEU A 140 8.18 -18.55 -7.67
N PRO A 141 8.47 -17.48 -8.42
CA PRO A 141 9.43 -17.52 -9.51
C PRO A 141 10.76 -18.15 -9.08
N SER A 142 11.34 -19.01 -9.92
CA SER A 142 12.58 -19.73 -9.59
C SER A 142 13.80 -18.82 -9.62
N SER A 143 13.78 -17.82 -10.51
CA SER A 143 14.87 -16.86 -10.69
C SER A 143 14.89 -15.82 -9.57
N MET A 144 16.06 -15.52 -9.02
CA MET A 144 16.27 -14.45 -8.04
C MET A 144 15.85 -13.09 -8.57
N ALA A 145 16.09 -12.81 -9.85
CA ALA A 145 15.72 -11.55 -10.49
C ALA A 145 14.20 -11.36 -10.54
N GLU A 146 13.46 -12.40 -10.94
CA GLU A 146 11.98 -12.37 -11.00
C GLU A 146 11.37 -12.27 -9.61
N ARG A 147 11.91 -13.00 -8.62
CA ARG A 147 11.49 -12.84 -7.21
C ARG A 147 11.72 -11.43 -6.70
N GLY A 148 12.89 -10.86 -7.00
CA GLY A 148 13.19 -9.48 -6.65
C GLY A 148 12.24 -8.47 -7.32
N GLN A 149 11.82 -8.74 -8.58
CA GLN A 149 10.83 -7.90 -9.26
C GLN A 149 9.45 -8.03 -8.60
N LEU A 150 8.99 -9.24 -8.33
CA LEU A 150 7.73 -9.51 -7.63
C LEU A 150 7.67 -8.75 -6.29
N LEU A 151 8.73 -8.86 -5.48
CA LEU A 151 8.79 -8.17 -4.18
C LEU A 151 8.79 -6.65 -4.32
N ARG A 152 9.46 -6.09 -5.34
CA ARG A 152 9.40 -4.64 -5.61
C ARG A 152 7.99 -4.19 -5.99
N GLU A 153 7.27 -4.99 -6.79
CA GLU A 153 5.89 -4.70 -7.17
C GLU A 153 4.95 -4.75 -5.97
N LEU A 154 5.05 -5.78 -5.12
CA LEU A 154 4.27 -5.88 -3.88
C LEU A 154 4.55 -4.70 -2.92
N ARG A 155 5.81 -4.28 -2.82
CA ARG A 155 6.19 -3.08 -2.04
C ARG A 155 5.62 -1.80 -2.64
N LYS A 156 5.64 -1.67 -3.97
CA LYS A 156 5.04 -0.52 -4.68
C LYS A 156 3.53 -0.44 -4.42
N LEU A 157 2.86 -1.60 -4.35
CA LEU A 157 1.44 -1.72 -4.02
C LEU A 157 1.16 -1.57 -2.51
N ARG A 158 2.18 -1.34 -1.69
CA ARG A 158 2.07 -1.19 -0.21
C ARG A 158 1.53 -2.45 0.49
N LEU A 159 1.68 -3.61 -0.12
CA LEU A 159 1.27 -4.88 0.48
C LEU A 159 2.31 -5.45 1.43
N ILE A 160 3.57 -5.08 1.26
CA ILE A 160 4.69 -5.50 2.10
C ILE A 160 5.65 -4.34 2.38
N ARG A 161 6.39 -4.46 3.49
CA ARG A 161 7.60 -3.70 3.73
C ARG A 161 8.72 -4.63 4.19
N PHE A 162 9.96 -4.33 3.86
CA PHE A 162 11.10 -5.08 4.36
C PHE A 162 11.47 -4.60 5.75
N LYS A 163 11.83 -5.54 6.62
CA LYS A 163 12.44 -5.21 7.90
C LYS A 163 13.90 -4.90 7.62
N ASP A 164 14.29 -3.64 7.72
CA ASP A 164 15.70 -3.26 7.65
C ASP A 164 16.41 -3.87 8.86
N ALA A 165 17.37 -4.76 8.59
CA ALA A 165 18.17 -5.41 9.64
C ALA A 165 19.02 -4.40 10.43
N ASP A 166 19.31 -3.23 9.83
CA ASP A 166 20.05 -2.13 10.45
C ASP A 166 19.64 -0.81 9.80
N GLY A 167 18.65 -0.15 10.23
CA GLY A 167 18.29 1.27 10.03
C GLY A 167 18.86 2.10 8.85
N ARG A 168 19.44 1.47 7.84
CA ARG A 168 19.99 2.08 6.62
C ARG A 168 19.41 1.38 5.41
N GLY A 169 18.55 2.11 4.71
CA GLY A 169 17.90 1.65 3.48
C GLY A 169 18.89 1.45 2.34
N GLN A 170 19.61 0.34 2.35
CA GLN A 170 20.42 -0.11 1.21
C GLN A 170 19.99 -1.54 0.88
N MET A 171 19.52 -1.74 -0.35
CA MET A 171 19.21 -3.06 -0.88
C MET A 171 20.50 -3.84 -1.07
N ASP A 172 20.90 -4.62 -0.08
CA ASP A 172 21.89 -5.67 -0.29
C ASP A 172 21.18 -6.91 -0.84
N ALA A 173 21.74 -7.48 -1.89
CA ALA A 173 21.21 -8.63 -2.63
C ALA A 173 21.08 -9.91 -1.80
N ASP A 174 21.56 -9.93 -0.56
CA ASP A 174 21.54 -11.07 0.35
C ASP A 174 20.29 -11.13 1.26
N ALA A 175 19.44 -10.09 1.27
CA ALA A 175 18.20 -10.07 2.06
C ALA A 175 17.04 -10.90 1.45
N ALA A 176 17.35 -11.76 0.47
CA ALA A 176 16.36 -12.59 -0.23
C ALA A 176 15.70 -13.67 0.63
N GLY A 177 16.07 -13.81 1.90
CA GLY A 177 15.55 -14.83 2.80
C GLY A 177 14.46 -14.38 3.79
N GLN A 178 14.29 -13.06 4.02
CA GLN A 178 13.30 -12.57 4.96
C GLN A 178 12.38 -11.55 4.31
N LEU A 179 11.10 -11.87 4.17
CA LEU A 179 10.06 -10.90 3.92
C LEU A 179 9.86 -10.02 5.16
N GLY A 180 9.69 -8.75 4.92
CA GLY A 180 9.29 -7.82 5.97
C GLY A 180 7.86 -8.08 6.45
N ARG A 181 7.35 -7.19 7.29
CA ARG A 181 5.99 -7.28 7.84
C ARG A 181 4.94 -6.93 6.78
N VAL A 182 3.85 -7.64 6.80
CA VAL A 182 2.63 -7.39 6.01
C VAL A 182 1.62 -6.65 6.85
#